data_ac760bcf118816e141c4581625510466
#
_entry.id   ac760bcf118816e141c4581625510466
#
_cell.length_a   1.000
_cell.length_b   1.000
_cell.length_c   1.000
_cell.angle_alpha   90.00
_cell.angle_beta   90.00
_cell.angle_gamma   90.00
#
_symmetry.space_group_name_H-M   'P 1'
#
loop_
_entity.id
_entity.type
_entity.pdbx_description
1 polymer ?
#
loop_
_entity_poly.entity_id
_entity_poly.type
_entity_poly.pdbx_seq_one_letter_code
_entity_poly.pdbx_strand_id
1 'polypeptide(L)'
;MAGLAESPGSGRDSFLNWRQAMYGLTERLTPDDLTAIAAQFYVEMLEAGFTAVAEFHYLHHAADGLPYDDPGTMSSAIVEAAVETGIGLTLLPVFYACGGFGGASIEESQRRFYTTPESYLRLLERVRQIVGKIPDYAVGVAPHSLRAVTPDLLTEVLAIAETDRVHIHVAEQIKEVDEC
;
A
#
# COMPACT_ATOMS: atom_id res chain seq x y z
N MET A 1 5.08 -13.87 -5.68
CA MET A 1 3.65 -13.52 -5.82
C MET A 1 3.21 -13.44 -7.28
N ALA A 2 3.96 -12.84 -8.18
CA ALA A 2 3.62 -12.73 -9.60
C ALA A 2 3.15 -14.05 -10.22
N GLY A 3 3.92 -15.13 -10.12
CA GLY A 3 3.56 -16.43 -10.69
C GLY A 3 2.27 -17.07 -10.18
N LEU A 4 1.73 -16.65 -9.04
CA LEU A 4 0.45 -17.12 -8.51
C LEU A 4 -0.71 -16.22 -8.92
N ALA A 5 -0.49 -14.91 -8.98
CA ALA A 5 -1.52 -13.93 -9.32
C ALA A 5 -1.66 -13.70 -10.83
N GLU A 6 -0.60 -13.96 -11.61
CA GLU A 6 -0.55 -13.76 -13.06
C GLU A 6 -0.80 -15.05 -13.86
N SER A 7 -1.30 -16.12 -13.23
CA SER A 7 -1.68 -17.33 -13.95
C SER A 7 -2.94 -17.07 -14.79
N PRO A 8 -2.96 -17.45 -16.09
CA PRO A 8 -4.16 -17.33 -16.90
C PRO A 8 -5.28 -18.19 -16.30
N GLY A 9 -6.36 -17.52 -15.90
CA GLY A 9 -7.57 -18.21 -15.44
C GLY A 9 -8.30 -18.94 -16.58
N SER A 10 -9.28 -19.75 -16.25
CA SER A 10 -10.12 -20.49 -17.21
C SER A 10 -11.12 -19.63 -18.00
N GLY A 11 -10.82 -18.35 -18.21
CA GLY A 11 -11.69 -17.39 -18.89
C GLY A 11 -10.91 -16.21 -19.46
N ARG A 12 -11.61 -15.16 -19.90
CA ARG A 12 -10.95 -13.90 -20.27
C ARG A 12 -10.18 -13.36 -19.06
N ASP A 13 -8.87 -13.23 -19.20
CA ASP A 13 -8.02 -12.59 -18.21
C ASP A 13 -8.58 -11.20 -17.91
N SER A 14 -8.92 -10.95 -16.67
CA SER A 14 -9.46 -9.67 -16.24
C SER A 14 -8.70 -9.19 -15.00
N PHE A 15 -8.53 -7.88 -14.90
CA PHE A 15 -8.01 -7.20 -13.72
C PHE A 15 -8.73 -7.65 -12.43
N LEU A 16 -10.02 -8.02 -12.53
CA LEU A 16 -10.79 -8.49 -11.39
C LEU A 16 -10.30 -9.86 -10.88
N ASN A 17 -9.93 -10.78 -11.78
CA ASN A 17 -9.39 -12.08 -11.39
C ASN A 17 -8.03 -11.93 -10.70
N TRP A 18 -7.15 -11.09 -11.24
CA TRP A 18 -5.88 -10.75 -10.64
C TRP A 18 -6.06 -10.14 -9.24
N ARG A 19 -6.98 -9.18 -9.10
CA ARG A 19 -7.29 -8.52 -7.83
C ARG A 19 -7.79 -9.50 -6.78
N GLN A 20 -8.67 -10.46 -7.15
CA GLN A 20 -9.14 -11.50 -6.23
C GLN A 20 -8.02 -12.42 -5.76
N ALA A 21 -7.14 -12.85 -6.68
CA ALA A 21 -5.98 -13.67 -6.32
C ALA A 21 -5.02 -12.91 -5.38
N MET A 22 -4.77 -11.64 -5.65
CA MET A 22 -3.96 -10.77 -4.79
C MET A 22 -4.57 -10.62 -3.39
N TYR A 23 -5.87 -10.39 -3.27
CA TYR A 23 -6.54 -10.26 -1.98
C TYR A 23 -6.44 -11.56 -1.17
N GLY A 24 -6.65 -12.73 -1.79
CA GLY A 24 -6.49 -14.02 -1.12
C GLY A 24 -5.06 -14.29 -0.60
N LEU A 25 -4.05 -13.76 -1.27
CA LEU A 25 -2.67 -13.83 -0.79
C LEU A 25 -2.44 -12.85 0.37
N THR A 26 -2.92 -11.62 0.25
CA THR A 26 -2.70 -10.59 1.26
C THR A 26 -3.42 -10.88 2.59
N GLU A 27 -4.52 -11.64 2.57
CA GLU A 27 -5.24 -12.04 3.80
C GLU A 27 -4.41 -12.81 4.82
N ARG A 28 -3.34 -13.48 4.38
CA ARG A 28 -2.53 -14.37 5.23
C ARG A 28 -1.17 -13.81 5.62
N LEU A 29 -0.72 -12.75 4.98
CA LEU A 29 0.61 -12.20 5.20
C LEU A 29 0.78 -11.69 6.62
N THR A 30 1.79 -12.20 7.30
CA THR A 30 2.30 -11.69 8.57
C THR A 30 3.37 -10.63 8.33
N PRO A 31 3.80 -9.85 9.34
CA PRO A 31 4.95 -8.96 9.22
C PRO A 31 6.22 -9.69 8.77
N ASP A 32 6.50 -10.87 9.33
CA ASP A 32 7.68 -11.68 8.99
C ASP A 32 7.64 -12.16 7.52
N ASP A 33 6.46 -12.61 7.05
CA ASP A 33 6.28 -12.97 5.65
C ASP A 33 6.52 -11.77 4.73
N LEU A 34 6.03 -10.59 5.12
CA LEU A 34 6.18 -9.37 4.35
C LEU A 34 7.66 -8.96 4.28
N THR A 35 8.39 -9.01 5.39
CA THR A 35 9.84 -8.75 5.43
C THR A 35 10.58 -9.68 4.47
N ALA A 36 10.34 -11.00 4.55
CA ALA A 36 11.01 -11.98 3.71
C ALA A 36 10.72 -11.80 2.21
N ILE A 37 9.44 -11.55 1.87
CA ILE A 37 9.02 -11.33 0.47
C ILE A 37 9.60 -10.02 -0.07
N ALA A 38 9.54 -8.95 0.71
CA ALA A 38 10.07 -7.66 0.29
C ALA A 38 11.60 -7.71 0.12
N ALA A 39 12.33 -8.34 1.05
CA ALA A 39 13.77 -8.50 0.97
C ALA A 39 14.17 -9.27 -0.30
N GLN A 40 13.51 -10.40 -0.59
CA GLN A 40 13.77 -11.15 -1.82
C GLN A 40 13.52 -10.29 -3.07
N PHE A 41 12.41 -9.57 -3.10
CA PHE A 41 12.06 -8.71 -4.23
C PHE A 41 13.06 -7.56 -4.41
N TYR A 42 13.50 -6.94 -3.33
CA TYR A 42 14.50 -5.87 -3.37
C TYR A 42 15.88 -6.37 -3.84
N VAL A 43 16.28 -7.59 -3.48
CA VAL A 43 17.49 -8.21 -4.06
C VAL A 43 17.35 -8.37 -5.56
N GLU A 44 16.24 -8.90 -6.06
CA GLU A 44 15.98 -9.03 -7.49
C GLU A 44 15.99 -7.68 -8.21
N MET A 45 15.44 -6.62 -7.58
CA MET A 45 15.50 -5.26 -8.10
C MET A 45 16.94 -4.73 -8.19
N LEU A 46 17.75 -4.94 -7.14
CA LEU A 46 19.15 -4.53 -7.13
C LEU A 46 19.97 -5.29 -8.18
N GLU A 47 19.75 -6.59 -8.36
CA GLU A 47 20.37 -7.39 -9.41
C GLU A 47 19.98 -6.92 -10.82
N ALA A 48 18.76 -6.40 -10.98
CA ALA A 48 18.30 -5.78 -12.22
C ALA A 48 18.77 -4.32 -12.42
N GLY A 49 19.52 -3.77 -11.45
CA GLY A 49 20.11 -2.43 -11.53
C GLY A 49 19.26 -1.30 -10.93
N PHE A 50 18.14 -1.60 -10.29
CA PHE A 50 17.39 -0.60 -9.53
C PHE A 50 18.08 -0.33 -8.19
N THR A 51 18.27 0.94 -7.84
CA THR A 51 18.94 1.34 -6.60
C THR A 51 18.00 1.91 -5.55
N ALA A 52 16.75 2.18 -5.92
CA ALA A 52 15.73 2.71 -5.04
C ALA A 52 14.34 2.26 -5.49
N VAL A 53 13.41 2.25 -4.55
CA VAL A 53 12.00 1.92 -4.75
C VAL A 53 11.09 2.95 -4.09
N ALA A 54 9.96 3.25 -4.73
CA ALA A 54 8.83 3.93 -4.13
C ALA A 54 7.77 2.85 -3.79
N GLU A 55 7.68 2.52 -2.51
CA GLU A 55 6.84 1.42 -2.02
C GLU A 55 5.42 1.90 -1.71
N PHE A 56 4.48 1.57 -2.59
CA PHE A 56 3.04 1.88 -2.45
C PHE A 56 2.40 0.85 -1.52
N HIS A 57 2.48 1.10 -0.21
CA HIS A 57 2.25 0.12 0.85
C HIS A 57 0.82 0.11 1.36
N TYR A 58 0.09 -0.98 1.13
CA TYR A 58 -1.33 -1.14 1.46
C TYR A 58 -1.64 -1.73 2.83
N LEU A 59 -0.82 -2.69 3.29
CA LEU A 59 -1.17 -3.51 4.43
C LEU A 59 -0.89 -2.77 5.74
N HIS A 60 -1.95 -2.39 6.46
CA HIS A 60 -1.81 -1.67 7.72
C HIS A 60 -2.30 -2.48 8.93
N HIS A 61 -3.25 -3.40 8.70
CA HIS A 61 -3.92 -4.15 9.75
C HIS A 61 -3.57 -5.63 9.73
N ALA A 62 -3.85 -6.32 10.85
CA ALA A 62 -3.69 -7.76 10.99
C ALA A 62 -4.63 -8.53 10.04
N ALA A 63 -4.45 -9.84 9.93
CA ALA A 63 -5.20 -10.70 9.03
C ALA A 63 -6.72 -10.68 9.26
N ASP A 64 -7.15 -10.42 10.49
CA ASP A 64 -8.55 -10.24 10.88
C ASP A 64 -9.10 -8.82 10.59
N GLY A 65 -8.24 -7.93 10.08
CA GLY A 65 -8.58 -6.53 9.79
C GLY A 65 -8.52 -5.60 10.99
N LEU A 66 -8.13 -6.09 12.17
CA LEU A 66 -7.94 -5.24 13.33
C LEU A 66 -6.59 -4.51 13.28
N PRO A 67 -6.52 -3.28 13.80
CA PRO A 67 -5.27 -2.56 13.87
C PRO A 67 -4.28 -3.27 14.81
N TYR A 68 -3.00 -3.22 14.48
CA TYR A 68 -1.93 -3.57 15.41
C TYR A 68 -1.83 -2.51 16.53
N ASP A 69 -1.29 -2.90 17.68
CA ASP A 69 -0.99 -1.96 18.78
C ASP A 69 -0.05 -0.84 18.32
N ASP A 70 0.99 -1.17 17.53
CA ASP A 70 1.81 -0.20 16.78
C ASP A 70 1.26 -0.10 15.35
N PRO A 71 0.70 1.05 14.93
CA PRO A 71 0.18 1.22 13.59
C PRO A 71 1.25 1.10 12.49
N GLY A 72 2.53 1.23 12.85
CA GLY A 72 3.67 1.08 11.95
C GLY A 72 4.17 -0.36 11.76
N THR A 73 3.54 -1.37 12.36
CA THR A 73 4.03 -2.76 12.35
C THR A 73 4.33 -3.28 10.95
N MET A 74 3.38 -3.20 10.03
CA MET A 74 3.57 -3.68 8.66
C MET A 74 4.55 -2.79 7.87
N SER A 75 4.56 -1.49 8.13
CA SER A 75 5.52 -0.54 7.54
C SER A 75 6.95 -0.81 8.02
N SER A 76 7.12 -1.22 9.29
CA SER A 76 8.43 -1.61 9.83
C SER A 76 9.00 -2.82 9.07
N ALA A 77 8.18 -3.80 8.73
CA ALA A 77 8.59 -4.97 7.94
C ALA A 77 9.19 -4.57 6.58
N ILE A 78 8.58 -3.61 5.89
CA ILE A 78 9.11 -3.06 4.64
C ILE A 78 10.44 -2.34 4.87
N VAL A 79 10.54 -1.52 5.91
CA VAL A 79 11.77 -0.79 6.25
C VAL A 79 12.89 -1.74 6.62
N GLU A 80 12.62 -2.80 7.39
CA GLU A 80 13.58 -3.85 7.74
C GLU A 80 14.16 -4.52 6.49
N ALA A 81 13.29 -4.93 5.57
CA ALA A 81 13.70 -5.52 4.29
C ALA A 81 14.58 -4.58 3.46
N ALA A 82 14.22 -3.29 3.41
CA ALA A 82 15.01 -2.30 2.67
C ALA A 82 16.37 -2.04 3.33
N VAL A 83 16.44 -2.02 4.65
CA VAL A 83 17.70 -1.88 5.41
C VAL A 83 18.60 -3.10 5.20
N GLU A 84 18.02 -4.31 5.26
CA GLU A 84 18.78 -5.56 5.08
C GLU A 84 19.41 -5.65 3.69
N THR A 85 18.67 -5.24 2.67
CA THR A 85 19.13 -5.33 1.26
C THR A 85 19.94 -4.13 0.80
N GLY A 86 19.82 -2.98 1.49
CA GLY A 86 20.51 -1.76 1.14
C GLY A 86 19.87 -0.97 -0.01
N ILE A 87 18.65 -1.32 -0.44
CA ILE A 87 17.92 -0.54 -1.45
C ILE A 87 17.45 0.81 -0.88
N GLY A 88 17.51 1.88 -1.67
CA GLY A 88 16.91 3.16 -1.29
C GLY A 88 15.37 3.06 -1.22
N LEU A 89 14.75 3.72 -0.23
CA LEU A 89 13.31 3.61 0.01
C LEU A 89 12.61 4.96 0.10
N THR A 90 11.55 5.12 -0.69
CA THR A 90 10.48 6.09 -0.42
C THR A 90 9.24 5.32 -0.01
N LEU A 91 8.93 5.30 1.28
CA LEU A 91 7.76 4.60 1.79
C LEU A 91 6.50 5.46 1.63
N LEU A 92 5.49 4.89 1.01
CA LEU A 92 4.24 5.54 0.63
C LEU A 92 3.06 4.79 1.29
N PRO A 93 2.75 5.02 2.57
CA PRO A 93 1.57 4.44 3.20
C PRO A 93 0.32 4.84 2.44
N VAL A 94 -0.53 3.86 2.13
CA VAL A 94 -1.72 4.07 1.31
C VAL A 94 -2.89 4.51 2.17
N PHE A 95 -3.55 5.61 1.79
CA PHE A 95 -4.85 5.98 2.32
C PHE A 95 -5.96 5.32 1.49
N TYR A 96 -6.76 4.47 2.15
CA TYR A 96 -7.83 3.69 1.52
C TYR A 96 -9.10 3.76 2.37
N ALA A 97 -10.07 4.57 1.96
CA ALA A 97 -11.25 4.88 2.80
C ALA A 97 -12.56 4.33 2.25
N CYS A 98 -12.65 4.02 0.95
CA CYS A 98 -13.87 3.61 0.29
C CYS A 98 -13.68 2.34 -0.55
N GLY A 99 -14.71 1.50 -0.64
CA GLY A 99 -14.71 0.27 -1.44
C GLY A 99 -14.93 0.52 -2.94
N GLY A 100 -15.39 1.72 -3.32
CA GLY A 100 -15.70 2.10 -4.69
C GLY A 100 -16.06 3.58 -4.80
N PHE A 101 -16.34 4.02 -6.02
CA PHE A 101 -16.76 5.39 -6.30
C PHE A 101 -17.99 5.82 -5.49
N GLY A 102 -18.11 7.12 -5.25
CA GLY A 102 -19.23 7.70 -4.49
C GLY A 102 -19.21 7.37 -3.00
N GLY A 103 -18.08 6.97 -2.45
CA GLY A 103 -17.95 6.66 -1.02
C GLY A 103 -18.56 5.31 -0.64
N ALA A 104 -18.58 4.34 -1.56
CA ALA A 104 -19.09 3.00 -1.28
C ALA A 104 -18.40 2.37 -0.08
N SER A 105 -19.14 1.58 0.71
CA SER A 105 -18.60 0.86 1.86
C SER A 105 -17.50 -0.11 1.45
N ILE A 106 -16.50 -0.30 2.32
CA ILE A 106 -15.43 -1.28 2.10
C ILE A 106 -15.98 -2.71 2.15
N GLU A 107 -15.37 -3.58 1.36
CA GLU A 107 -15.61 -5.03 1.38
C GLU A 107 -14.73 -5.70 2.43
N GLU A 108 -15.09 -6.92 2.83
CA GLU A 108 -14.35 -7.76 3.78
C GLU A 108 -12.87 -7.92 3.37
N SER A 109 -12.63 -8.15 2.08
CA SER A 109 -11.28 -8.30 1.50
C SER A 109 -10.41 -7.04 1.55
N GLN A 110 -11.02 -5.88 1.81
CA GLN A 110 -10.34 -4.58 1.87
C GLN A 110 -10.03 -4.12 3.31
N ARG A 111 -10.51 -4.85 4.32
CA ARG A 111 -10.40 -4.46 5.74
C ARG A 111 -8.97 -4.20 6.20
N ARG A 112 -7.99 -4.91 5.63
CA ARG A 112 -6.57 -4.74 5.96
C ARG A 112 -5.95 -3.44 5.44
N PHE A 113 -6.62 -2.77 4.51
CA PHE A 113 -6.18 -1.53 3.87
C PHE A 113 -6.87 -0.30 4.44
N TYR A 114 -8.05 -0.51 5.03
CA TYR A 114 -8.94 0.58 5.42
C TYR A 114 -8.32 1.51 6.45
N THR A 115 -8.42 2.81 6.18
CA THR A 115 -8.01 3.87 7.09
C THR A 115 -9.03 5.00 7.11
N THR A 116 -9.23 5.61 8.29
CA THR A 116 -9.87 6.93 8.40
C THR A 116 -8.78 8.01 8.37
N PRO A 117 -9.12 9.29 8.16
CA PRO A 117 -8.14 10.37 8.24
C PRO A 117 -7.33 10.36 9.54
N GLU A 118 -8.00 10.13 10.69
CA GLU A 118 -7.34 10.10 12.00
C GLU A 118 -6.41 8.89 12.17
N SER A 119 -6.84 7.70 11.72
CA SER A 119 -5.98 6.50 11.80
C SER A 119 -4.80 6.61 10.85
N TYR A 120 -5.01 7.20 9.69
CA TYR A 120 -3.97 7.44 8.71
C TYR A 120 -2.93 8.47 9.21
N LEU A 121 -3.37 9.54 9.86
CA LEU A 121 -2.44 10.51 10.47
C LEU A 121 -1.53 9.83 11.51
N ARG A 122 -2.10 9.01 12.41
CA ARG A 122 -1.30 8.23 13.39
C ARG A 122 -0.31 7.30 12.70
N LEU A 123 -0.72 6.64 11.61
CA LEU A 123 0.16 5.80 10.81
C LEU A 123 1.32 6.63 10.22
N LEU A 124 1.02 7.76 9.59
CA LEU A 124 2.03 8.64 8.99
C LEU A 124 3.05 9.16 10.03
N GLU A 125 2.57 9.60 11.18
CA GLU A 125 3.43 10.06 12.29
C GLU A 125 4.39 8.93 12.73
N ARG A 126 3.86 7.71 12.87
CA ARG A 126 4.65 6.55 13.26
C ARG A 126 5.68 6.17 12.19
N VAL A 127 5.27 6.14 10.93
CA VAL A 127 6.15 5.85 9.79
C VAL A 127 7.28 6.89 9.67
N ARG A 128 6.99 8.17 9.86
CA ARG A 128 8.01 9.22 9.90
C ARG A 128 9.03 9.02 11.02
N GLN A 129 8.59 8.52 12.18
CA GLN A 129 9.51 8.19 13.29
C GLN A 129 10.42 7.01 12.96
N ILE A 130 9.91 6.01 12.22
CA ILE A 130 10.68 4.84 11.80
C ILE A 130 11.69 5.24 10.74
N VAL A 131 11.23 5.86 9.66
CA VAL A 131 12.02 6.21 8.47
C VAL A 131 12.97 7.36 8.72
N GLY A 132 12.57 8.37 9.47
CA GLY A 132 13.36 9.59 9.68
C GLY A 132 14.70 9.42 10.38
N LYS A 133 15.03 8.20 10.84
CA LYS A 133 16.31 7.83 11.44
C LYS A 133 17.29 7.19 10.45
N ILE A 134 16.85 6.93 9.22
CA ILE A 134 17.63 6.18 8.22
C ILE A 134 18.04 7.16 7.12
N PRO A 135 19.34 7.33 6.85
CA PRO A 135 19.81 8.17 5.75
C PRO A 135 19.26 7.68 4.41
N ASP A 136 18.97 8.61 3.51
CA ASP A 136 18.51 8.36 2.14
C ASP A 136 17.11 7.70 2.01
N TYR A 137 16.39 7.56 3.14
CA TYR A 137 15.00 7.13 3.12
C TYR A 137 14.05 8.34 3.21
N ALA A 138 12.88 8.19 2.61
CA ALA A 138 11.86 9.23 2.59
C ALA A 138 10.47 8.65 2.85
N VAL A 139 9.55 9.51 3.28
CA VAL A 139 8.14 9.22 3.41
C VAL A 139 7.35 10.14 2.50
N GLY A 140 6.37 9.59 1.79
CA GLY A 140 5.35 10.34 1.09
C GLY A 140 3.97 9.86 1.52
N VAL A 141 2.94 10.24 0.78
CA VAL A 141 1.56 9.79 0.97
C VAL A 141 1.02 9.21 -0.32
N ALA A 142 0.14 8.24 -0.18
CA ALA A 142 -0.48 7.60 -1.32
C ALA A 142 -2.00 7.48 -1.12
N PRO A 143 -2.80 8.52 -1.41
CA PRO A 143 -4.22 8.32 -1.66
C PRO A 143 -4.39 7.28 -2.76
N HIS A 144 -5.09 6.16 -2.47
CA HIS A 144 -5.05 5.02 -3.39
C HIS A 144 -5.46 5.40 -4.83
N SER A 145 -6.65 5.93 -4.98
CA SER A 145 -7.26 6.32 -6.26
C SER A 145 -8.55 7.09 -5.99
N LEU A 146 -9.13 7.74 -6.98
CA LEU A 146 -10.44 8.39 -6.83
C LEU A 146 -11.59 7.40 -6.58
N ARG A 147 -11.37 6.11 -6.85
CA ARG A 147 -12.28 5.03 -6.48
C ARG A 147 -12.31 4.75 -4.97
N ALA A 148 -11.16 4.84 -4.32
CA ALA A 148 -11.00 4.49 -2.90
C ALA A 148 -10.94 5.70 -1.96
N VAL A 149 -10.90 6.90 -2.52
CA VAL A 149 -10.83 8.17 -1.78
C VAL A 149 -11.75 9.19 -2.45
N THR A 150 -12.71 9.72 -1.70
CA THR A 150 -13.58 10.80 -2.23
C THR A 150 -12.81 12.11 -2.37
N PRO A 151 -13.23 13.07 -3.22
CA PRO A 151 -12.58 14.37 -3.38
C PRO A 151 -12.42 15.12 -2.05
N ASP A 152 -13.42 15.05 -1.16
CA ASP A 152 -13.36 15.70 0.15
C ASP A 152 -12.28 15.07 1.04
N LEU A 153 -12.25 13.74 1.13
CA LEU A 153 -11.22 13.00 1.86
C LEU A 153 -9.82 13.20 1.27
N LEU A 154 -9.71 13.29 -0.06
CA LEU A 154 -8.44 13.60 -0.71
C LEU A 154 -7.93 14.97 -0.28
N THR A 155 -8.79 15.97 -0.28
CA THR A 155 -8.44 17.33 0.15
C THR A 155 -8.02 17.35 1.62
N GLU A 156 -8.76 16.67 2.49
CA GLU A 156 -8.45 16.55 3.92
C GLU A 156 -7.10 15.88 4.16
N VAL A 157 -6.87 14.71 3.55
CA VAL A 157 -5.64 13.94 3.74
C VAL A 157 -4.41 14.70 3.21
N LEU A 158 -4.53 15.38 2.08
CA LEU A 158 -3.42 16.17 1.54
C LEU A 158 -3.10 17.38 2.46
N ALA A 159 -4.11 17.98 3.08
CA ALA A 159 -3.91 19.09 4.01
C ALA A 159 -3.17 18.64 5.30
N ILE A 160 -3.46 17.46 5.82
CA ILE A 160 -2.81 16.94 7.04
C ILE A 160 -1.46 16.26 6.77
N ALA A 161 -1.20 15.87 5.53
CA ALA A 161 -0.02 15.10 5.18
C ALA A 161 1.28 15.92 5.20
N GLU A 162 1.20 17.24 5.05
CA GLU A 162 2.35 18.16 5.08
C GLU A 162 3.55 17.66 4.25
N THR A 163 3.29 17.16 3.04
CA THR A 163 4.31 16.64 2.11
C THR A 163 3.97 16.99 0.67
N ASP A 164 5.02 17.16 -0.14
CA ASP A 164 4.94 17.33 -1.59
C ASP A 164 5.13 16.01 -2.38
N ARG A 165 5.42 14.89 -1.66
CA ARG A 165 5.54 13.55 -2.25
C ARG A 165 4.20 12.84 -2.18
N VAL A 166 3.43 12.99 -3.25
CA VAL A 166 2.10 12.38 -3.37
C VAL A 166 2.07 11.42 -4.56
N HIS A 167 1.68 10.19 -4.31
CA HIS A 167 1.45 9.18 -5.34
C HIS A 167 -0.02 8.74 -5.32
N ILE A 168 -0.58 8.50 -6.48
CA ILE A 168 -1.96 8.07 -6.65
C ILE A 168 -2.09 7.22 -7.91
N HIS A 169 -2.91 6.17 -7.87
CA HIS A 169 -3.31 5.46 -9.08
C HIS A 169 -4.35 6.28 -9.84
N VAL A 170 -4.11 6.49 -11.14
CA VAL A 170 -5.02 7.25 -12.02
C VAL A 170 -5.34 6.41 -13.24
N ALA A 171 -6.63 6.14 -13.42
CA ALA A 171 -7.23 5.45 -14.57
C ALA A 171 -6.64 4.06 -14.85
N GLU A 172 -6.67 3.17 -13.86
CA GLU A 172 -6.30 1.75 -14.05
C GLU A 172 -7.20 1.02 -15.04
N GLN A 173 -8.49 1.41 -15.10
CA GLN A 173 -9.52 0.78 -15.91
C GLN A 173 -10.36 1.81 -16.63
N ILE A 174 -10.89 1.44 -17.83
CA ILE A 174 -11.84 2.28 -18.59
C ILE A 174 -13.04 2.68 -17.72
N LYS A 175 -13.55 1.73 -16.93
CA LYS A 175 -14.65 1.98 -15.98
C LYS A 175 -14.32 3.12 -15.00
N GLU A 176 -13.07 3.25 -14.60
CA GLU A 176 -12.63 4.32 -13.70
C GLU A 176 -12.73 5.69 -14.37
N VAL A 177 -12.44 5.76 -15.67
CA VAL A 177 -12.62 6.98 -16.48
C VAL A 177 -14.09 7.34 -16.62
N ASP A 178 -14.96 6.34 -16.80
CA ASP A 178 -16.40 6.54 -16.99
C ASP A 178 -17.12 6.94 -15.69
N GLU A 179 -16.60 6.53 -14.53
CA GLU A 179 -17.19 6.80 -13.20
C GLU A 179 -16.60 8.03 -12.49
N CYS A 180 -15.54 8.61 -13.00
CA CYS A 180 -14.90 9.82 -12.52
C CYS A 180 -15.55 11.06 -13.13
#